data_d279a9bdfd47f3066e7996a9a384a456
#
_entry.id   d279a9bdfd47f3066e7996a9a384a456
#
_cell.length_a   1.000
_cell.length_b   1.000
_cell.length_c   1.000
_cell.angle_alpha   90.00
_cell.angle_beta   90.00
_cell.angle_gamma   90.00
#
_symmetry.space_group_name_H-M   'P 1'
#
loop_
_entity.id
_entity.type
_entity.pdbx_description
1 polymer ?
#
loop_
_entity_poly.entity_id
_entity_poly.type
_entity_poly.pdbx_seq_one_letter_code
_entity_poly.pdbx_strand_id
1 'polypeptide(L)'
;MRAQGNTVLVDFSADWCLTCKANLRFAIETPRVRTAIERNRVVPVLADWTEPSDEIKLALESLGSKSIPVLAIFPAGEPGGPPPEPIVLRDLLTEAQVLEAIERAGPSCCPPPEIRAASAPSPAGR
;
A
#
# COMPACT_ATOMS: atom_id res chain seq x y z
N MET A 1 -10.73 -1.85 4.69
CA MET A 1 -9.51 -1.43 4.01
C MET A 1 -9.37 -2.04 2.64
N ARG A 2 -9.42 -3.33 2.54
CA ARG A 2 -9.28 -3.97 1.23
C ARG A 2 -10.55 -3.82 0.42
N ALA A 3 -10.42 -3.24 -0.77
CA ALA A 3 -11.54 -3.15 -1.68
C ALA A 3 -11.62 -4.43 -2.49
N GLN A 4 -12.82 -4.88 -2.79
CA GLN A 4 -12.99 -6.11 -3.52
C GLN A 4 -12.39 -5.99 -4.91
N GLY A 5 -11.57 -6.97 -5.27
CA GLY A 5 -10.97 -7.00 -6.57
C GLY A 5 -9.81 -6.04 -6.76
N ASN A 6 -9.39 -5.37 -5.70
CA ASN A 6 -8.29 -4.40 -5.79
C ASN A 6 -7.11 -4.85 -4.95
N THR A 7 -5.92 -4.67 -5.51
CA THR A 7 -4.68 -4.82 -4.75
C THR A 7 -4.44 -3.50 -4.04
N VAL A 8 -4.25 -3.54 -2.73
CA VAL A 8 -4.12 -2.34 -1.92
C VAL A 8 -2.75 -2.30 -1.28
N LEU A 9 -2.07 -1.17 -1.42
CA LEU A 9 -0.76 -0.95 -0.83
C LEU A 9 -0.94 0.06 0.30
N VAL A 10 -0.63 -0.35 1.54
CA VAL A 10 -0.78 0.52 2.70
C VAL A 10 0.59 0.85 3.26
N ASP A 11 0.90 2.13 3.30
CA ASP A 11 2.15 2.63 3.88
C ASP A 11 1.86 3.18 5.26
N PHE A 12 2.31 2.47 6.30
CA PHE A 12 2.17 2.93 7.68
C PHE A 12 3.34 3.84 8.00
N SER A 13 3.05 5.11 8.21
CA SER A 13 4.06 6.14 8.35
C SER A 13 3.68 7.13 9.41
N ALA A 14 4.57 8.08 9.71
CA ALA A 14 4.31 9.14 10.66
C ALA A 14 5.31 10.26 10.42
N ASP A 15 4.93 11.48 10.79
CA ASP A 15 5.81 12.63 10.61
C ASP A 15 7.08 12.52 11.42
N TRP A 16 7.02 11.86 12.58
CA TRP A 16 8.18 11.73 13.46
C TRP A 16 9.09 10.56 13.08
N CYS A 17 8.79 9.85 12.01
CA CYS A 17 9.53 8.64 11.63
C CYS A 17 10.44 8.95 10.44
N LEU A 18 11.73 9.10 10.71
CA LEU A 18 12.67 9.42 9.64
C LEU A 18 12.83 8.28 8.65
N THR A 19 12.85 7.05 9.14
CA THR A 19 12.96 5.89 8.27
C THR A 19 11.74 5.79 7.35
N CYS A 20 10.56 6.11 7.88
CA CYS A 20 9.35 6.12 7.05
C CYS A 20 9.47 7.13 5.92
N LYS A 21 10.00 8.31 6.22
CA LYS A 21 10.16 9.34 5.19
C LYS A 21 11.17 8.92 4.15
N ALA A 22 12.25 8.28 4.58
CA ALA A 22 13.24 7.78 3.64
C ALA A 22 12.63 6.72 2.73
N ASN A 23 11.85 5.82 3.29
CA ASN A 23 11.18 4.80 2.49
C ASN A 23 10.25 5.43 1.47
N LEU A 24 9.48 6.41 1.90
CA LEU A 24 8.54 7.06 1.00
C LEU A 24 9.28 7.70 -0.16
N ARG A 25 10.34 8.43 0.13
CA ARG A 25 11.03 9.20 -0.89
C ARG A 25 11.86 8.31 -1.82
N PHE A 26 12.56 7.33 -1.27
CA PHE A 26 13.57 6.59 -2.05
C PHE A 26 13.12 5.21 -2.49
N ALA A 27 12.06 4.68 -1.90
CA ALA A 27 11.61 3.33 -2.22
C ALA A 27 10.18 3.28 -2.75
N ILE A 28 9.33 4.21 -2.35
CA ILE A 28 7.92 4.15 -2.69
C ILE A 28 7.53 5.19 -3.73
N GLU A 29 7.87 6.45 -3.49
CA GLU A 29 7.50 7.51 -4.42
C GLU A 29 8.60 7.72 -5.45
N THR A 30 8.85 6.69 -6.23
CA THR A 30 9.82 6.75 -7.32
C THR A 30 9.07 6.56 -8.64
N PRO A 31 9.63 7.04 -9.76
CA PRO A 31 8.94 6.86 -11.04
C PRO A 31 8.68 5.40 -11.38
N ARG A 32 9.61 4.51 -11.05
CA ARG A 32 9.44 3.10 -11.36
C ARG A 32 8.33 2.47 -10.55
N VAL A 33 8.26 2.79 -9.27
CA VAL A 33 7.20 2.27 -8.41
C VAL A 33 5.86 2.86 -8.82
N ARG A 34 5.84 4.15 -9.14
CA ARG A 34 4.60 4.78 -9.60
C ARG A 34 4.08 4.09 -10.85
N THR A 35 4.97 3.78 -11.80
CA THR A 35 4.57 3.08 -13.00
C THR A 35 4.02 1.70 -12.68
N ALA A 36 4.65 0.98 -11.74
CA ALA A 36 4.18 -0.34 -11.37
C ALA A 36 2.81 -0.26 -10.71
N ILE A 37 2.60 0.74 -9.87
CA ILE A 37 1.31 0.94 -9.21
C ILE A 37 0.23 1.20 -10.26
N GLU A 38 0.52 2.06 -11.23
CA GLU A 38 -0.45 2.38 -12.26
C GLU A 38 -0.73 1.19 -13.17
N ARG A 39 0.33 0.47 -13.55
CA ARG A 39 0.18 -0.67 -14.45
C ARG A 39 -0.66 -1.77 -13.82
N ASN A 40 -0.48 -2.00 -12.53
CA ASN A 40 -1.21 -3.04 -11.83
C ASN A 40 -2.48 -2.52 -11.18
N ARG A 41 -2.78 -1.26 -11.35
CA ARG A 41 -3.98 -0.62 -10.77
C ARG A 41 -4.06 -0.84 -9.26
N VAL A 42 -2.92 -0.71 -8.60
CA VAL A 42 -2.84 -0.84 -7.15
C VAL A 42 -3.41 0.42 -6.51
N VAL A 43 -4.15 0.24 -5.43
CA VAL A 43 -4.71 1.38 -4.69
C VAL A 43 -3.75 1.71 -3.55
N PRO A 44 -3.08 2.87 -3.61
CA PRO A 44 -2.17 3.25 -2.53
C PRO A 44 -2.94 3.95 -1.41
N VAL A 45 -2.61 3.59 -0.18
CA VAL A 45 -3.23 4.17 1.02
C VAL A 45 -2.12 4.54 1.98
N LEU A 46 -2.20 5.74 2.54
CA LEU A 46 -1.28 6.17 3.58
C LEU A 46 -1.97 6.07 4.92
N ALA A 47 -1.42 5.26 5.82
CA ALA A 47 -1.91 5.17 7.18
C ALA A 47 -0.99 6.02 8.04
N ASP A 48 -1.43 7.23 8.33
CA ASP A 48 -0.63 8.23 9.02
C ASP A 48 -0.80 8.07 10.53
N TRP A 49 0.23 7.62 11.20
CA TRP A 49 0.23 7.37 12.64
C TRP A 49 0.96 8.48 13.38
N THR A 50 0.95 9.67 12.83
CA THR A 50 1.55 10.82 13.51
C THR A 50 0.86 11.06 14.85
N GLU A 51 -0.45 10.94 14.87
CA GLU A 51 -1.24 11.02 16.10
C GLU A 51 -1.60 9.63 16.56
N PRO A 52 -1.76 9.41 17.87
CA PRO A 52 -2.18 8.10 18.36
C PRO A 52 -3.50 7.67 17.72
N SER A 53 -3.55 6.41 17.31
CA SER A 53 -4.73 5.86 16.67
C SER A 53 -4.83 4.39 17.00
N ASP A 54 -5.91 4.01 17.69
CA ASP A 54 -6.13 2.62 18.01
C ASP A 54 -6.40 1.80 16.75
N GLU A 55 -7.05 2.40 15.77
CA GLU A 55 -7.34 1.72 14.53
C GLU A 55 -6.07 1.32 13.82
N ILE A 56 -5.12 2.25 13.71
CA ILE A 56 -3.85 1.95 13.05
C ILE A 56 -3.05 0.95 13.87
N LYS A 57 -3.06 1.10 15.19
CA LYS A 57 -2.35 0.18 16.06
C LYS A 57 -2.85 -1.25 15.88
N LEU A 58 -4.17 -1.43 15.84
CA LEU A 58 -4.74 -2.76 15.66
C LEU A 58 -4.42 -3.30 14.28
N ALA A 59 -4.43 -2.44 13.26
CA ALA A 59 -4.08 -2.88 11.92
C ALA A 59 -2.64 -3.38 11.88
N LEU A 60 -1.72 -2.65 12.51
CA LEU A 60 -0.33 -3.07 12.57
C LEU A 60 -0.18 -4.40 13.29
N GLU A 61 -0.87 -4.55 14.42
CA GLU A 61 -0.78 -5.78 15.20
C GLU A 61 -1.31 -6.96 14.41
N SER A 62 -2.34 -6.75 13.59
CA SER A 62 -2.87 -7.82 12.76
C SER A 62 -1.85 -8.27 11.72
N LEU A 63 -0.88 -7.43 11.39
CA LEU A 63 0.20 -7.77 10.48
C LEU A 63 1.43 -8.28 11.21
N GLY A 64 1.34 -8.47 12.52
CA GLY A 64 2.45 -8.96 13.30
C GLY A 64 3.49 -7.91 13.65
N SER A 65 3.11 -6.64 13.60
CA SER A 65 4.05 -5.54 13.85
C SER A 65 3.57 -4.66 14.97
N LYS A 66 4.52 -4.04 15.68
CA LYS A 66 4.21 -3.10 16.75
C LYS A 66 4.83 -1.74 16.50
N SER A 67 5.51 -1.58 15.38
CA SER A 67 6.22 -0.34 15.09
C SER A 67 6.18 -0.08 13.61
N ILE A 68 6.59 1.12 13.23
CA ILE A 68 6.70 1.52 11.84
C ILE A 68 8.17 1.78 11.54
N PRO A 69 8.59 1.76 10.28
CA PRO A 69 7.76 1.69 9.08
C PRO A 69 7.30 0.27 8.74
N VAL A 70 6.13 0.18 8.18
CA VAL A 70 5.59 -1.07 7.64
C VAL A 70 4.91 -0.73 6.33
N LEU A 71 5.20 -1.52 5.32
CA LEU A 71 4.52 -1.43 4.04
C LEU A 71 3.82 -2.76 3.80
N ALA A 72 2.50 -2.72 3.70
CA ALA A 72 1.72 -3.93 3.51
C ALA A 72 1.01 -3.86 2.18
N ILE A 73 1.10 -4.95 1.41
CA ILE A 73 0.39 -5.05 0.14
C ILE A 73 -0.60 -6.18 0.25
N PHE A 74 -1.87 -5.85 0.07
CA PHE A 74 -2.96 -6.82 0.16
C PHE A 74 -3.36 -7.20 -1.26
N PRO A 75 -2.97 -8.40 -1.71
CA PRO A 75 -3.31 -8.82 -3.08
C PRO A 75 -4.82 -8.92 -3.27
N ALA A 76 -5.26 -8.67 -4.50
CA ALA A 76 -6.68 -8.75 -4.82
C ALA A 76 -7.21 -10.17 -4.71
N GLY A 77 -6.39 -11.13 -5.13
CA GLY A 77 -6.84 -12.50 -5.16
C GLY A 77 -7.82 -12.73 -6.29
N GLU A 78 -8.44 -13.90 -6.28
CA GLU A 78 -9.40 -14.24 -7.28
C GLU A 78 -10.80 -13.91 -6.80
N PRO A 79 -11.67 -13.44 -7.71
CA PRO A 79 -13.04 -13.12 -7.32
C PRO A 79 -13.72 -14.34 -6.72
N GLY A 80 -14.35 -14.12 -5.56
CA GLY A 80 -15.06 -15.20 -4.89
C GLY A 80 -14.18 -16.14 -4.10
N GLY A 81 -12.85 -16.01 -4.20
CA GLY A 81 -11.94 -16.86 -3.45
C GLY A 81 -11.58 -16.26 -2.12
N PRO A 82 -10.83 -17.02 -1.29
CA PRO A 82 -10.36 -16.47 -0.02
C PRO A 82 -9.32 -15.40 -0.27
N PRO A 83 -9.25 -14.39 0.60
CA PRO A 83 -8.24 -13.35 0.44
C PRO A 83 -6.85 -13.91 0.66
N PRO A 84 -5.89 -13.56 -0.22
CA PRO A 84 -4.50 -13.98 -0.02
C PRO A 84 -3.91 -13.26 1.18
N GLU A 85 -2.82 -13.83 1.68
CA GLU A 85 -2.13 -13.19 2.78
C GLU A 85 -1.42 -11.94 2.30
N PRO A 86 -1.35 -10.90 3.13
CA PRO A 86 -0.65 -9.69 2.75
C PRO A 86 0.86 -9.91 2.70
N ILE A 87 1.50 -9.14 1.82
CA ILE A 87 2.95 -9.08 1.75
C ILE A 87 3.37 -7.94 2.65
N VAL A 88 4.20 -8.22 3.66
CA VAL A 88 4.58 -7.23 4.66
C VAL A 88 6.08 -6.96 4.57
N LEU A 89 6.44 -5.71 4.37
CA LEU A 89 7.83 -5.25 4.36
C LEU A 89 8.04 -4.32 5.53
N ARG A 90 9.17 -4.48 6.21
CA ARG A 90 9.45 -3.72 7.42
C ARG A 90 10.79 -3.01 7.32
N ASP A 91 10.93 -1.97 8.13
CA ASP A 91 12.19 -1.26 8.29
C ASP A 91 12.59 -0.56 7.00
N LEU A 92 13.86 -0.28 6.82
CA LEU A 92 14.34 0.45 5.66
C LEU A 92 14.20 -0.40 4.40
N LEU A 93 13.57 0.18 3.39
CA LEU A 93 13.26 -0.55 2.16
C LEU A 93 14.06 -0.01 0.99
N THR A 94 14.18 -0.85 -0.04
CA THR A 94 14.73 -0.43 -1.31
C THR A 94 13.64 -0.42 -2.36
N GLU A 95 13.89 0.34 -3.42
CA GLU A 95 12.94 0.38 -4.54
C GLU A 95 12.72 -1.01 -5.12
N ALA A 96 13.78 -1.81 -5.20
CA ALA A 96 13.66 -3.16 -5.76
C ALA A 96 12.73 -4.04 -4.91
N GLN A 97 12.82 -3.90 -3.59
CA GLN A 97 11.93 -4.69 -2.72
C GLN A 97 10.48 -4.33 -2.94
N VAL A 98 10.20 -3.03 -3.09
CA VAL A 98 8.83 -2.58 -3.30
C VAL A 98 8.32 -3.04 -4.65
N LEU A 99 9.15 -2.93 -5.69
CA LEU A 99 8.75 -3.37 -7.02
C LEU A 99 8.45 -4.87 -7.04
N GLU A 100 9.31 -5.66 -6.42
CA GLU A 100 9.09 -7.11 -6.37
C GLU A 100 7.80 -7.45 -5.65
N ALA A 101 7.54 -6.77 -4.55
CA ALA A 101 6.33 -7.03 -3.77
C ALA A 101 5.08 -6.69 -4.55
N ILE A 102 5.10 -5.59 -5.30
CA ILE A 102 3.96 -5.22 -6.11
C ILE A 102 3.69 -6.27 -7.18
N GLU A 103 4.75 -6.77 -7.82
CA GLU A 103 4.58 -7.77 -8.85
C GLU A 103 4.11 -9.09 -8.28
N ARG A 104 4.58 -9.46 -7.10
CA ARG A 104 4.12 -10.68 -6.45
C ARG A 104 2.64 -10.60 -6.05
N ALA A 105 2.21 -9.42 -5.65
CA ALA A 105 0.81 -9.24 -5.28
C ALA A 105 -0.11 -9.33 -6.49
N GLY A 106 0.39 -8.93 -7.64
CA GLY A 106 -0.37 -8.99 -8.86
C GLY A 106 -1.31 -7.82 -9.03
N PRO A 107 -1.92 -7.72 -10.21
CA PRO A 107 -2.77 -6.57 -10.50
C PRO A 107 -4.14 -6.68 -9.87
N SER A 108 -4.80 -5.53 -9.73
CA SER A 108 -6.19 -5.48 -9.38
C SER A 108 -7.01 -6.08 -10.53
N CYS A 109 -8.09 -6.75 -10.17
CA CYS A 109 -8.96 -7.30 -11.20
C CYS A 109 -9.85 -6.22 -11.81
N CYS A 110 -10.11 -5.16 -11.03
CA CYS A 110 -11.14 -4.20 -11.40
C CYS A 110 -10.67 -2.78 -11.13
N PRO A 111 -11.24 -1.78 -11.81
CA PRO A 111 -10.88 -0.40 -11.50
C PRO A 111 -11.27 -0.06 -10.06
N PRO A 112 -10.48 0.77 -9.38
CA PRO A 112 -10.84 1.16 -8.02
C PRO A 112 -12.17 1.90 -7.98
N PRO A 113 -13.00 1.63 -6.97
CA PRO A 113 -14.31 2.28 -6.89
C PRO A 113 -14.23 3.80 -6.82
N GLU A 114 -13.25 4.32 -6.12
CA GLU A 114 -13.14 5.76 -5.98
C GLU A 114 -12.80 6.42 -7.32
N ILE A 115 -12.07 5.74 -8.18
CA ILE A 115 -11.79 6.30 -9.49
C ILE A 115 -13.04 6.39 -10.32
N ARG A 116 -13.88 5.36 -10.24
CA ARG A 116 -15.14 5.39 -10.95
C ARG A 116 -16.03 6.51 -10.44
N ALA A 117 -16.10 6.65 -9.12
CA ALA A 117 -16.93 7.68 -8.54
C ALA A 117 -16.41 9.06 -8.85
N ALA A 118 -15.12 9.23 -8.73
CA ALA A 118 -14.52 10.50 -8.98
C ALA A 118 -14.55 10.84 -10.42
N SER A 119 -14.43 9.89 -11.22
CA SER A 119 -14.31 10.06 -12.62
C SER A 119 -13.46 11.23 -12.90
N ALA A 120 -12.90 11.65 -12.09
CA ALA A 120 -12.18 12.68 -12.28
C ALA A 120 -10.98 12.69 -11.99
N PRO A 121 -10.64 12.95 -12.02
CA PRO A 121 -9.61 13.04 -12.00
C PRO A 121 -8.64 12.89 -11.37
N SER A 122 -8.32 12.69 -11.32
CA SER A 122 -7.47 12.52 -10.96
C SER A 122 -6.78 12.56 -10.62
N PRO A 123 -6.42 12.61 -10.45
CA PRO A 123 -5.71 12.66 -10.07
C PRO A 123 -4.86 12.52 -9.88
N ALA A 124 -4.53 12.65 -9.99
CA ALA A 124 -3.77 12.61 -9.86
C ALA A 124 -3.17 12.47 -9.20
N GLY A 125 -3.06 12.28 -8.96
CA GLY A 125 -2.42 12.14 -8.39
C GLY A 125 -2.40 11.55 -8.00
N ARG A 126 -2.69 11.39 -8.07
CA ARG A 126 -2.56 10.93 -7.78
C ARG A 126 -2.03 10.81 -7.67
#